data_f9a9ead8281bbb8c1c1aeb7cdcc5470d
#
_entry.id   f9a9ead8281bbb8c1c1aeb7cdcc5470d
#
_cell.length_a   1.000
_cell.length_b   1.000
_cell.length_c   1.000
_cell.angle_alpha   90.00
_cell.angle_beta   90.00
_cell.angle_gamma   90.00
#
_symmetry.space_group_name_H-M   'P 1'
#
loop_
_entity.id
_entity.type
_entity.pdbx_description
1 polymer ?
#
loop_
_entity_poly.entity_id
_entity_poly.type
_entity_poly.pdbx_seq_one_letter_code
_entity_poly.pdbx_strand_id
1 'polypeptide(L)'
;TAAAVITGKLGGNAATLTTYTLFSNLLGAVMVPLVFPLVEPHEGLTFWNAFFRILSKVFPLLLSPLFVALFLKYYVKNVHRWLMEHSGMAFYIWAFALALVMGQTARSLINSDITAWLVALGGLCTCVVQFCFGKRIGSIYNDRISAGQALGQKNTVLAIWMASAYLHPLATIAPGSYVLWQNIINSYQLWKKRKR
;
A
#
# COMPACT_ATOMS: atom_id res chain seq x y z
N THR A 1 -2.35 0.73 -8.22
CA THR A 1 -1.45 -0.18 -7.50
C THR A 1 -1.23 -1.44 -8.32
N ALA A 2 -0.03 -2.02 -8.31
CA ALA A 2 0.27 -3.30 -8.98
C ALA A 2 -0.54 -4.48 -8.41
N ALA A 3 -1.19 -4.31 -7.27
CA ALA A 3 -1.95 -5.34 -6.59
C ALA A 3 -3.01 -6.00 -7.49
N ALA A 4 -3.79 -5.20 -8.23
CA ALA A 4 -4.81 -5.73 -9.15
C ALA A 4 -4.18 -6.56 -10.29
N VAL A 5 -3.04 -6.10 -10.84
CA VAL A 5 -2.31 -6.81 -11.90
C VAL A 5 -1.75 -8.14 -11.38
N ILE A 6 -1.13 -8.13 -10.21
CA ILE A 6 -0.59 -9.34 -9.57
C ILE A 6 -1.70 -10.31 -9.23
N THR A 7 -2.83 -9.82 -8.70
CA THR A 7 -4.01 -10.64 -8.39
C THR A 7 -4.55 -11.33 -9.64
N GLY A 8 -4.72 -10.60 -10.74
CA GLY A 8 -5.13 -11.17 -12.02
C GLY A 8 -4.15 -12.21 -12.54
N LYS A 9 -2.84 -11.94 -12.48
CA LYS A 9 -1.80 -12.92 -12.84
C LYS A 9 -1.82 -14.15 -11.97
N LEU A 10 -2.21 -14.05 -10.71
CA LEU A 10 -2.39 -15.18 -9.80
C LEU A 10 -3.69 -15.96 -10.02
N GLY A 11 -4.63 -15.41 -10.82
CA GLY A 11 -5.93 -16.01 -11.10
C GLY A 11 -7.00 -15.64 -10.07
N GLY A 12 -6.80 -14.55 -9.34
CA GLY A 12 -7.81 -13.94 -8.47
C GLY A 12 -8.64 -12.90 -9.22
N ASN A 13 -9.65 -12.38 -8.55
CA ASN A 13 -10.56 -11.37 -9.08
C ASN A 13 -9.97 -9.94 -8.88
N ALA A 14 -9.48 -9.34 -9.96
CA ALA A 14 -8.92 -8.00 -9.93
C ALA A 14 -9.97 -6.91 -9.61
N ALA A 15 -11.24 -7.13 -9.96
CA ALA A 15 -12.31 -6.19 -9.64
C ALA A 15 -12.59 -6.15 -8.13
N THR A 16 -12.71 -7.32 -7.50
CA THR A 16 -12.83 -7.44 -6.02
C THR A 16 -11.68 -6.73 -5.33
N LEU A 17 -10.44 -6.93 -5.80
CA LEU A 17 -9.28 -6.26 -5.22
C LEU A 17 -9.32 -4.74 -5.39
N THR A 18 -9.74 -4.26 -6.56
CA THR A 18 -9.85 -2.81 -6.83
C THR A 18 -10.88 -2.19 -5.89
N THR A 19 -12.05 -2.82 -5.74
CA THR A 19 -13.10 -2.38 -4.80
C THR A 19 -12.58 -2.34 -3.38
N TYR A 20 -11.92 -3.41 -2.92
CA TYR A 20 -11.28 -3.44 -1.60
C TYR A 20 -10.27 -2.29 -1.42
N THR A 21 -9.44 -2.03 -2.43
CA THR A 21 -8.43 -0.96 -2.37
C THR A 21 -9.09 0.42 -2.21
N LEU A 22 -10.20 0.67 -2.90
CA LEU A 22 -10.96 1.92 -2.77
C LEU A 22 -11.51 2.09 -1.34
N PHE A 23 -12.17 1.07 -0.79
CA PHE A 23 -12.67 1.11 0.59
C PHE A 23 -11.55 1.22 1.62
N SER A 24 -10.44 0.50 1.43
CA SER A 24 -9.28 0.58 2.30
C SER A 24 -8.64 1.97 2.29
N ASN A 25 -8.55 2.61 1.12
CA ASN A 25 -8.06 3.98 1.01
C ASN A 25 -8.99 4.98 1.70
N LEU A 26 -10.30 4.84 1.52
CA LEU A 26 -11.31 5.69 2.19
C LEU A 26 -11.22 5.56 3.72
N LEU A 27 -11.16 4.32 4.21
CA LEU A 27 -10.98 4.05 5.63
C LEU A 27 -9.64 4.63 6.14
N GLY A 28 -8.55 4.43 5.40
CA GLY A 28 -7.24 4.98 5.73
C GLY A 28 -7.22 6.50 5.78
N ALA A 29 -7.97 7.17 4.90
CA ALA A 29 -8.09 8.64 4.88
C ALA A 29 -8.69 9.20 6.17
N VAL A 30 -9.49 8.43 6.88
CA VAL A 30 -10.10 8.80 8.16
C VAL A 30 -9.27 8.29 9.34
N MET A 31 -8.85 7.02 9.29
CA MET A 31 -8.14 6.37 10.40
C MET A 31 -6.74 6.95 10.66
N VAL A 32 -6.01 7.32 9.60
CA VAL A 32 -4.66 7.89 9.78
C VAL A 32 -4.70 9.21 10.57
N PRO A 33 -5.54 10.20 10.22
CA PRO A 33 -5.66 11.42 11.02
C PRO A 33 -6.11 11.19 12.47
N LEU A 34 -6.90 10.14 12.71
CA LEU A 34 -7.33 9.78 14.07
C LEU A 34 -6.21 9.15 14.91
N VAL A 35 -5.44 8.24 14.30
CA VAL A 35 -4.47 7.43 15.03
C VAL A 35 -3.13 8.16 15.23
N PHE A 36 -2.64 8.88 14.22
CA PHE A 36 -1.31 9.48 14.27
C PHE A 36 -1.11 10.48 15.42
N PRO A 37 -2.04 11.40 15.70
CA PRO A 37 -1.91 12.30 16.85
C PRO A 37 -1.94 11.60 18.20
N LEU A 38 -2.51 10.39 18.28
CA LEU A 38 -2.53 9.56 19.49
C LEU A 38 -1.19 8.83 19.69
N VAL A 39 -0.55 8.41 18.59
CA VAL A 39 0.73 7.69 18.63
C VAL A 39 1.90 8.65 18.88
N GLU A 40 1.89 9.79 18.23
CA GLU A 40 2.95 10.80 18.33
C GLU A 40 2.33 12.20 18.47
N PRO A 41 2.04 12.62 19.72
CA PRO A 41 1.50 13.95 19.98
C PRO A 41 2.51 15.04 19.57
N HIS A 42 2.05 16.03 18.83
CA HIS A 42 2.87 17.17 18.42
C HIS A 42 2.80 18.25 19.49
N GLU A 43 3.96 18.68 20.00
CA GLU A 43 4.04 19.77 20.97
C GLU A 43 3.36 21.05 20.43
N GLY A 44 2.54 21.66 21.28
CA GLY A 44 1.82 22.90 20.92
C GLY A 44 0.58 22.71 20.04
N LEU A 45 0.21 21.47 19.66
CA LEU A 45 -1.02 21.20 18.92
C LEU A 45 -2.02 20.41 19.78
N THR A 46 -3.27 20.88 19.78
CA THR A 46 -4.37 20.05 20.30
C THR A 46 -4.64 18.88 19.36
N PHE A 47 -5.20 17.79 19.90
CA PHE A 47 -5.59 16.61 19.11
C PHE A 47 -6.40 16.99 17.85
N TRP A 48 -7.40 17.85 17.99
CA TRP A 48 -8.26 18.27 16.88
C TRP A 48 -7.52 19.07 15.81
N ASN A 49 -6.59 19.94 16.22
CA ASN A 49 -5.77 20.70 15.27
C ASN A 49 -4.84 19.76 14.48
N ALA A 50 -4.22 18.80 15.14
CA ALA A 50 -3.41 17.77 14.48
C ALA A 50 -4.26 16.89 13.55
N PHE A 51 -5.43 16.43 14.01
CA PHE A 51 -6.37 15.67 13.21
C PHE A 51 -6.75 16.37 11.91
N PHE A 52 -7.25 17.60 11.98
CA PHE A 52 -7.66 18.36 10.79
C PHE A 52 -6.49 18.69 9.87
N ARG A 53 -5.32 18.97 10.42
CA ARG A 53 -4.11 19.23 9.64
C ARG A 53 -3.67 17.99 8.83
N ILE A 54 -3.72 16.82 9.42
CA ILE A 54 -3.40 15.56 8.73
C ILE A 54 -4.50 15.21 7.73
N LEU A 55 -5.77 15.31 8.14
CA LEU A 55 -6.92 15.01 7.28
C LEU A 55 -6.92 15.85 6.01
N SER A 56 -6.67 17.15 6.11
CA SER A 56 -6.65 18.07 4.96
C SER A 56 -5.60 17.71 3.91
N LYS A 57 -4.56 16.99 4.27
CA LYS A 57 -3.50 16.52 3.35
C LYS A 57 -3.71 15.08 2.88
N VAL A 58 -4.07 14.19 3.80
CA VAL A 58 -4.21 12.75 3.51
C VAL A 58 -5.46 12.46 2.70
N PHE A 59 -6.58 13.10 3.03
CA PHE A 59 -7.86 12.87 2.38
C PHE A 59 -7.83 13.22 0.87
N PRO A 60 -7.38 14.41 0.44
CA PRO A 60 -7.25 14.71 -0.98
C PRO A 60 -6.26 13.79 -1.69
N LEU A 61 -5.12 13.47 -1.06
CA LEU A 61 -4.09 12.62 -1.65
C LEU A 61 -4.61 11.21 -1.96
N LEU A 62 -5.42 10.64 -1.08
CA LEU A 62 -6.00 9.30 -1.25
C LEU A 62 -7.16 9.28 -2.24
N LEU A 63 -7.96 10.33 -2.29
CA LEU A 63 -9.16 10.38 -3.12
C LEU A 63 -8.97 11.05 -4.48
N SER A 64 -7.96 11.91 -4.63
CA SER A 64 -7.72 12.60 -5.91
C SER A 64 -7.53 11.63 -7.11
N PRO A 65 -6.85 10.48 -7.01
CA PRO A 65 -6.74 9.56 -8.13
C PRO A 65 -8.10 9.00 -8.57
N LEU A 66 -9.02 8.78 -7.61
CA LEU A 66 -10.38 8.33 -7.91
C LEU A 66 -11.16 9.42 -8.65
N PHE A 67 -11.13 10.66 -8.15
CA PHE A 67 -11.82 11.78 -8.80
C PHE A 67 -11.25 12.06 -10.19
N VAL A 68 -9.93 12.03 -10.36
CA VAL A 68 -9.28 12.19 -11.66
C VAL A 68 -9.69 11.05 -12.61
N ALA A 69 -9.73 9.81 -12.16
CA ALA A 69 -10.14 8.68 -12.98
C ALA A 69 -11.61 8.80 -13.43
N LEU A 70 -12.52 9.22 -12.53
CA LEU A 70 -13.92 9.47 -12.85
C LEU A 70 -14.06 10.65 -13.83
N PHE A 71 -13.35 11.74 -13.59
CA PHE A 71 -13.35 12.91 -14.48
C PHE A 71 -12.90 12.51 -15.89
N LEU A 72 -11.78 11.81 -16.04
CA LEU A 72 -11.30 11.34 -17.34
C LEU A 72 -12.30 10.39 -18.01
N LYS A 73 -12.91 9.49 -17.25
CA LYS A 73 -13.90 8.54 -17.77
C LYS A 73 -15.13 9.24 -18.35
N TYR A 74 -15.63 10.29 -17.70
CA TYR A 74 -16.89 10.94 -18.11
C TYR A 74 -16.65 12.11 -19.05
N TYR A 75 -15.60 12.90 -18.87
CA TYR A 75 -15.38 14.16 -19.59
C TYR A 75 -14.29 14.07 -20.65
N VAL A 76 -13.24 13.26 -20.47
CA VAL A 76 -12.09 13.19 -21.38
C VAL A 76 -11.91 11.76 -21.90
N LYS A 77 -12.92 11.26 -22.60
CA LYS A 77 -13.02 9.87 -23.06
C LYS A 77 -11.83 9.40 -23.90
N ASN A 78 -11.22 10.27 -24.69
CA ASN A 78 -10.06 9.93 -25.53
C ASN A 78 -8.84 9.60 -24.70
N VAL A 79 -8.55 10.44 -23.67
CA VAL A 79 -7.44 10.19 -22.73
C VAL A 79 -7.71 8.94 -21.90
N HIS A 80 -8.95 8.76 -21.45
CA HIS A 80 -9.33 7.55 -20.70
C HIS A 80 -9.09 6.29 -21.55
N ARG A 81 -9.50 6.26 -22.81
CA ARG A 81 -9.28 5.14 -23.73
C ARG A 81 -7.79 4.87 -23.94
N TRP A 82 -7.02 5.91 -24.21
CA TRP A 82 -5.57 5.80 -24.38
C TRP A 82 -4.88 5.20 -23.14
N LEU A 83 -5.26 5.66 -21.93
CA LEU A 83 -4.75 5.11 -20.67
C LEU A 83 -5.12 3.64 -20.47
N MET A 84 -6.32 3.25 -20.86
CA MET A 84 -6.77 1.85 -20.76
C MET A 84 -5.99 0.94 -21.73
N GLU A 85 -5.75 1.39 -22.95
CA GLU A 85 -4.94 0.68 -23.95
C GLU A 85 -3.49 0.52 -23.51
N HIS A 86 -2.94 1.54 -22.78
CA HIS A 86 -1.58 1.55 -22.26
C HIS A 86 -1.49 1.20 -20.77
N SER A 87 -2.46 0.49 -20.22
CA SER A 87 -2.50 0.14 -18.80
C SER A 87 -1.27 -0.62 -18.30
N GLY A 88 -0.54 -1.30 -19.19
CA GLY A 88 0.75 -1.94 -18.90
C GLY A 88 1.84 -0.98 -18.43
N MET A 89 1.81 0.30 -18.86
CA MET A 89 2.78 1.31 -18.43
C MET A 89 2.76 1.54 -16.92
N ALA A 90 1.59 1.42 -16.31
CA ALA A 90 1.45 1.58 -14.85
C ALA A 90 2.32 0.57 -14.08
N PHE A 91 2.55 -0.63 -14.62
CA PHE A 91 3.43 -1.62 -14.03
C PHE A 91 4.90 -1.18 -14.05
N TYR A 92 5.38 -0.62 -15.15
CA TYR A 92 6.76 -0.15 -15.27
C TYR A 92 7.04 1.07 -14.40
N ILE A 93 6.10 2.04 -14.36
CA ILE A 93 6.18 3.21 -13.48
C ILE A 93 6.22 2.76 -12.01
N TRP A 94 5.36 1.80 -11.64
CA TRP A 94 5.37 1.22 -10.30
C TRP A 94 6.69 0.50 -9.99
N ALA A 95 7.23 -0.29 -10.93
CA ALA A 95 8.48 -1.01 -10.73
C ALA A 95 9.66 -0.05 -10.53
N PHE A 96 9.70 1.05 -11.28
CA PHE A 96 10.70 2.10 -11.10
C PHE A 96 10.58 2.78 -9.73
N ALA A 97 9.37 3.22 -9.35
CA ALA A 97 9.13 3.80 -8.04
C ALA A 97 9.50 2.83 -6.90
N LEU A 98 9.19 1.53 -7.07
CA LEU A 98 9.56 0.49 -6.13
C LEU A 98 11.08 0.38 -5.97
N ALA A 99 11.85 0.40 -7.07
CA ALA A 99 13.30 0.33 -7.02
C ALA A 99 13.91 1.50 -6.23
N LEU A 100 13.39 2.72 -6.42
CA LEU A 100 13.81 3.90 -5.66
C LEU A 100 13.52 3.75 -4.16
N VAL A 101 12.31 3.34 -3.80
CA VAL A 101 11.89 3.13 -2.40
C VAL A 101 12.72 2.03 -1.73
N MET A 102 12.98 0.94 -2.44
CA MET A 102 13.81 -0.16 -1.94
C MET A 102 15.25 0.29 -1.70
N GLY A 103 15.84 1.06 -2.62
CA GLY A 103 17.17 1.63 -2.43
C GLY A 103 17.27 2.54 -1.21
N GLN A 104 16.26 3.39 -1.01
CA GLN A 104 16.19 4.26 0.16
C GLN A 104 16.02 3.47 1.48
N THR A 105 15.15 2.47 1.50
CA THR A 105 14.96 1.61 2.68
C THR A 105 16.21 0.81 3.02
N ALA A 106 16.88 0.25 2.01
CA ALA A 106 18.13 -0.48 2.20
C ALA A 106 19.22 0.42 2.80
N ARG A 107 19.37 1.65 2.28
CA ARG A 107 20.32 2.64 2.84
C ARG A 107 19.99 2.98 4.29
N SER A 108 18.72 3.18 4.61
CA SER A 108 18.27 3.45 5.98
C SER A 108 18.59 2.29 6.93
N LEU A 109 18.38 1.04 6.49
CA LEU A 109 18.65 -0.16 7.31
C LEU A 109 20.15 -0.36 7.54
N ILE A 110 21.01 -0.18 6.52
CA ILE A 110 22.45 -0.38 6.63
C ILE A 110 23.08 0.62 7.62
N ASN A 111 22.56 1.84 7.67
CA ASN A 111 23.07 2.92 8.51
C ASN A 111 22.36 3.02 9.87
N SER A 112 21.55 2.03 10.25
CA SER A 112 20.71 2.08 11.44
C SER A 112 21.14 1.02 12.47
N ASP A 113 20.73 1.25 13.74
CA ASP A 113 20.94 0.36 14.86
C ASP A 113 20.10 -0.92 14.79
N ILE A 114 20.37 -1.84 15.71
CA ILE A 114 19.63 -3.10 15.88
C ILE A 114 18.12 -2.90 15.97
N THR A 115 17.67 -1.77 16.52
CA THR A 115 16.24 -1.43 16.63
C THR A 115 15.55 -1.36 15.25
N ALA A 116 16.23 -0.81 14.25
CA ALA A 116 15.71 -0.74 12.89
C ALA A 116 15.52 -2.14 12.27
N TRP A 117 16.45 -3.05 12.52
CA TRP A 117 16.35 -4.45 12.09
C TRP A 117 15.22 -5.20 12.79
N LEU A 118 14.99 -4.94 14.08
CA LEU A 118 13.84 -5.50 14.80
C LEU A 118 12.53 -4.98 14.24
N VAL A 119 12.44 -3.70 13.90
CA VAL A 119 11.26 -3.11 13.22
C VAL A 119 11.05 -3.74 11.84
N ALA A 120 12.13 -3.94 11.08
CA ALA A 120 12.05 -4.61 9.77
C ALA A 120 11.58 -6.07 9.87
N LEU A 121 12.02 -6.79 10.90
CA LEU A 121 11.56 -8.16 11.21
C LEU A 121 10.07 -8.16 11.62
N GLY A 122 9.64 -7.19 12.42
CA GLY A 122 8.22 -6.97 12.73
C GLY A 122 7.37 -6.74 11.47
N GLY A 123 7.93 -6.01 10.50
CA GLY A 123 7.33 -5.84 9.16
C GLY A 123 7.16 -7.17 8.42
N LEU A 124 8.15 -8.09 8.50
CA LEU A 124 8.04 -9.44 7.94
C LEU A 124 6.92 -10.24 8.61
N CYS A 125 6.92 -10.29 9.95
CA CYS A 125 5.89 -11.01 10.71
C CYS A 125 4.49 -10.51 10.35
N THR A 126 4.29 -9.20 10.33
CA THR A 126 3.03 -8.57 9.94
C THR A 126 2.63 -8.93 8.52
N CYS A 127 3.56 -8.90 7.58
CA CYS A 127 3.33 -9.25 6.19
C CYS A 127 2.85 -10.71 6.04
N VAL A 128 3.55 -11.65 6.65
CA VAL A 128 3.21 -13.08 6.63
C VAL A 128 1.82 -13.30 7.24
N VAL A 129 1.57 -12.73 8.42
CA VAL A 129 0.27 -12.85 9.10
C VAL A 129 -0.86 -12.32 8.23
N GLN A 130 -0.71 -11.15 7.61
CA GLN A 130 -1.73 -10.56 6.76
C GLN A 130 -2.02 -11.41 5.51
N PHE A 131 -0.99 -11.92 4.82
CA PHE A 131 -1.20 -12.82 3.69
C PHE A 131 -1.87 -14.14 4.11
N CYS A 132 -1.43 -14.74 5.22
CA CYS A 132 -2.01 -15.98 5.72
C CYS A 132 -3.46 -15.79 6.16
N PHE A 133 -3.74 -14.74 6.93
CA PHE A 133 -5.07 -14.43 7.44
C PHE A 133 -6.04 -14.09 6.30
N GLY A 134 -5.60 -13.27 5.34
CA GLY A 134 -6.38 -12.95 4.15
C GLY A 134 -6.73 -14.19 3.34
N LYS A 135 -5.76 -15.10 3.13
CA LYS A 135 -6.02 -16.37 2.44
C LYS A 135 -6.99 -17.27 3.21
N ARG A 136 -6.89 -17.28 4.54
CA ARG A 136 -7.78 -18.09 5.38
C ARG A 136 -9.22 -17.60 5.32
N ILE A 137 -9.44 -16.30 5.47
CA ILE A 137 -10.76 -15.67 5.30
C ILE A 137 -11.29 -15.91 3.88
N GLY A 138 -10.45 -15.64 2.85
CA GLY A 138 -10.84 -15.82 1.47
C GLY A 138 -11.20 -17.27 1.10
N SER A 139 -10.65 -18.26 1.80
CA SER A 139 -11.04 -19.66 1.61
C SER A 139 -12.50 -19.93 2.00
N ILE A 140 -13.04 -19.17 2.95
CA ILE A 140 -14.46 -19.29 3.38
C ILE A 140 -15.40 -18.80 2.27
N TYR A 141 -14.95 -17.80 1.50
CA TYR A 141 -15.74 -17.17 0.44
C TYR A 141 -15.32 -17.61 -0.98
N ASN A 142 -14.56 -18.70 -1.12
CA ASN A 142 -14.03 -19.19 -2.39
C ASN A 142 -13.20 -18.19 -3.19
N ASP A 143 -12.63 -17.17 -2.54
CA ASP A 143 -11.76 -16.16 -3.16
C ASP A 143 -10.45 -15.96 -2.37
N ARG A 144 -9.76 -17.09 -2.18
CA ARG A 144 -8.52 -17.17 -1.40
C ARG A 144 -7.41 -16.26 -1.93
N ILE A 145 -7.33 -16.12 -3.26
CA ILE A 145 -6.26 -15.35 -3.89
C ILE A 145 -6.51 -13.85 -3.69
N SER A 146 -7.70 -13.36 -4.05
CA SER A 146 -8.01 -11.94 -3.94
C SER A 146 -7.97 -11.45 -2.50
N ALA A 147 -8.54 -12.20 -1.56
CA ALA A 147 -8.51 -11.82 -0.15
C ALA A 147 -7.09 -11.85 0.44
N GLY A 148 -6.26 -12.82 0.05
CA GLY A 148 -4.85 -12.87 0.45
C GLY A 148 -4.07 -11.66 -0.08
N GLN A 149 -4.32 -11.27 -1.32
CA GLN A 149 -3.71 -10.10 -1.93
C GLN A 149 -4.27 -8.79 -1.34
N ALA A 150 -5.56 -8.73 -1.05
CA ALA A 150 -6.20 -7.56 -0.45
C ALA A 150 -5.61 -7.21 0.93
N LEU A 151 -5.46 -8.19 1.81
CA LEU A 151 -4.84 -7.96 3.11
C LEU A 151 -3.32 -7.88 3.05
N GLY A 152 -2.66 -8.65 2.20
CA GLY A 152 -1.20 -8.74 2.13
C GLY A 152 -0.53 -7.60 1.36
N GLN A 153 -1.21 -7.00 0.37
CA GLN A 153 -0.64 -5.89 -0.37
C GLN A 153 -1.13 -4.54 0.16
N LYS A 154 -0.20 -3.70 0.56
CA LYS A 154 -0.46 -2.37 1.09
C LYS A 154 0.06 -1.28 0.16
N ASN A 155 -0.51 -0.09 0.26
CA ASN A 155 0.03 1.11 -0.37
C ASN A 155 1.22 1.62 0.45
N THR A 156 2.33 0.90 0.35
CA THR A 156 3.51 1.11 1.19
C THR A 156 4.24 2.41 0.87
N VAL A 157 4.24 2.86 -0.37
CA VAL A 157 4.82 4.17 -0.74
C VAL A 157 4.10 5.30 -0.02
N LEU A 158 2.77 5.25 0.01
CA LEU A 158 1.97 6.21 0.77
C LEU A 158 2.24 6.09 2.28
N ALA A 159 2.34 4.87 2.81
CA ALA A 159 2.62 4.64 4.22
C ALA A 159 3.99 5.19 4.63
N ILE A 160 5.04 5.03 3.80
CA ILE A 160 6.36 5.60 4.02
C ILE A 160 6.29 7.13 4.05
N TRP A 161 5.60 7.73 3.07
CA TRP A 161 5.43 9.17 3.03
C TRP A 161 4.69 9.70 4.28
N MET A 162 3.60 9.07 4.67
CA MET A 162 2.86 9.46 5.87
C MET A 162 3.69 9.31 7.13
N ALA A 163 4.41 8.20 7.28
CA ALA A 163 5.30 7.99 8.41
C ALA A 163 6.41 9.05 8.46
N SER A 164 7.02 9.37 7.33
CA SER A 164 8.07 10.40 7.27
C SER A 164 7.56 11.81 7.53
N ALA A 165 6.29 12.10 7.24
CA ALA A 165 5.71 13.42 7.38
C ALA A 165 5.14 13.70 8.79
N TYR A 166 4.75 12.64 9.51
CA TYR A 166 3.95 12.78 10.74
C TYR A 166 4.44 11.96 11.92
N LEU A 167 5.40 11.05 11.74
CA LEU A 167 5.91 10.17 12.78
C LEU A 167 7.43 10.26 12.88
N HIS A 168 7.98 9.68 13.95
CA HIS A 168 9.42 9.57 14.11
C HIS A 168 10.08 8.84 12.93
N PRO A 169 11.28 9.25 12.45
CA PRO A 169 11.95 8.67 11.28
C PRO A 169 12.05 7.14 11.27
N LEU A 170 12.24 6.51 12.45
CA LEU A 170 12.24 5.04 12.59
C LEU A 170 10.92 4.39 12.12
N ALA A 171 9.79 5.09 12.21
CA ALA A 171 8.51 4.57 11.77
C ALA A 171 8.46 4.30 10.26
N THR A 172 9.32 4.94 9.47
CA THR A 172 9.41 4.72 8.01
C THR A 172 9.98 3.35 7.64
N ILE A 173 10.76 2.74 8.55
CA ILE A 173 11.41 1.44 8.34
C ILE A 173 10.38 0.31 8.25
N ALA A 174 9.32 0.36 9.06
CA ALA A 174 8.28 -0.66 9.03
C ALA A 174 7.60 -0.78 7.65
N PRO A 175 7.00 0.27 7.06
CA PRO A 175 6.42 0.18 5.72
C PRO A 175 7.49 0.01 4.63
N GLY A 176 8.70 0.54 4.81
CA GLY A 176 9.83 0.35 3.88
C GLY A 176 10.25 -1.11 3.77
N SER A 177 10.47 -1.79 4.88
CA SER A 177 10.78 -3.22 4.91
C SER A 177 9.60 -4.08 4.44
N TYR A 178 8.37 -3.68 4.76
CA TYR A 178 7.17 -4.37 4.29
C TYR A 178 7.09 -4.43 2.76
N VAL A 179 7.57 -3.38 2.04
CA VAL A 179 7.68 -3.41 0.57
C VAL A 179 8.50 -4.59 0.09
N LEU A 180 9.66 -4.84 0.73
CA LEU A 180 10.52 -5.98 0.41
C LEU A 180 9.78 -7.30 0.57
N TRP A 181 9.20 -7.50 1.75
CA TRP A 181 8.55 -8.75 2.13
C TRP A 181 7.33 -9.07 1.27
N GLN A 182 6.45 -8.10 1.03
CA GLN A 182 5.30 -8.31 0.16
C GLN A 182 5.70 -8.69 -1.29
N ASN A 183 6.79 -8.11 -1.81
CA ASN A 183 7.25 -8.41 -3.16
C ASN A 183 7.94 -9.77 -3.25
N ILE A 184 8.69 -10.17 -2.22
CA ILE A 184 9.24 -11.53 -2.12
C ILE A 184 8.12 -12.57 -2.10
N ILE A 185 7.10 -12.36 -1.26
CA ILE A 185 5.94 -13.26 -1.18
C ILE A 185 5.18 -13.30 -2.51
N ASN A 186 4.98 -12.18 -3.18
CA ASN A 186 4.32 -12.11 -4.48
C ASN A 186 5.12 -12.83 -5.57
N SER A 187 6.42 -12.61 -5.62
CA SER A 187 7.32 -13.29 -6.56
C SER A 187 7.29 -14.81 -6.36
N TYR A 188 7.34 -15.25 -5.11
CA TYR A 188 7.20 -16.67 -4.79
C TYR A 188 5.85 -17.26 -5.23
N GLN A 189 4.75 -16.55 -5.01
CA GLN A 189 3.42 -17.00 -5.42
C GLN A 189 3.30 -17.10 -6.96
N LEU A 190 3.82 -16.10 -7.69
CA LEU A 190 3.85 -16.10 -9.15
C LEU A 190 4.71 -17.25 -9.71
N TRP A 191 5.89 -17.46 -9.14
CA TRP A 191 6.77 -18.56 -9.50
C TRP A 191 6.10 -19.93 -9.27
N LYS A 192 5.47 -20.11 -8.11
CA LYS A 192 4.75 -21.35 -7.79
C LYS A 192 3.59 -21.61 -8.74
N LYS A 193 2.89 -20.54 -9.20
CA LYS A 193 1.81 -20.68 -10.18
C LYS A 193 2.34 -21.11 -11.55
N ARG A 194 3.50 -20.58 -11.99
CA ARG A 194 4.10 -20.95 -13.29
C ARG A 194 4.53 -22.41 -13.39
N LYS A 195 4.79 -23.05 -12.24
CA LYS A 195 5.20 -24.48 -12.18
C LYS A 195 4.04 -25.47 -12.11
N ARG A 196 2.81 -24.96 -11.99
CA ARG A 196 1.58 -25.76 -12.01
C ARG A 196 0.91 -25.70 -13.36
#